data_b633604f06257d7fbdab6bfafb88a0f5
#
_entry.id   b633604f06257d7fbdab6bfafb88a0f5
#
_cell.length_a   1.000
_cell.length_b   1.000
_cell.length_c   1.000
_cell.angle_alpha   90.00
_cell.angle_beta   90.00
_cell.angle_gamma   90.00
#
_symmetry.space_group_name_H-M   'P 1'
#
loop_
_entity.id
_entity.type
_entity.pdbx_description
1 polymer ?
#
loop_
_entity_poly.entity_id
_entity_poly.type
_entity_poly.pdbx_seq_one_letter_code
_entity_poly.pdbx_strand_id
1 'polypeptide(L)'
;SQPKMTENKQRLSFWQIWNMSFGFLGIQFGFALQGGFMSRIFQTLGADKDAIPLLWIAAPLTGLLIQPIVGYLSDRTWHPKFGRRKPFFFFGALLSTVALFFAPYSSALWMAAGALWILDASINISMEPFRALVADKLPDSQRSYGFVVQTLIIGIGTWVASNLPWLMTKIGVPNTAAEGIVPDSVKYAFAIGAFVLFSSILYTILTTDEYPPENVEEFEKEKAKNKGFFSGFVEIIKSISEMPTVMKQLGVVQFFSWFAFFTMWSFATPAITEHIFGATDTTSVEYNNAADSVGSYLGTYGLVSMFYALILAFVASKIKINRKF
;
A
#
# COMPACT_ATOMS: atom_id res chain seq x y z
N SER A 1 18.21 -14.01 -21.56
CA SER A 1 17.94 -15.31 -20.92
C SER A 1 17.98 -15.12 -19.41
N GLN A 2 16.81 -15.14 -18.77
CA GLN A 2 16.77 -15.18 -17.32
C GLN A 2 17.42 -16.47 -16.83
N PRO A 3 18.30 -16.41 -15.84
CA PRO A 3 18.87 -17.64 -15.28
C PRO A 3 17.76 -18.53 -14.72
N LYS A 4 17.88 -19.82 -14.94
CA LYS A 4 17.00 -20.85 -14.38
C LYS A 4 17.17 -20.91 -12.84
N MET A 5 16.60 -19.92 -12.13
CA MET A 5 16.67 -19.86 -10.64
C MET A 5 15.54 -20.61 -9.95
N THR A 6 14.71 -21.36 -10.68
CA THR A 6 13.42 -21.84 -10.17
C THR A 6 13.40 -23.29 -9.73
N GLU A 7 14.41 -24.08 -10.05
CA GLU A 7 14.39 -25.53 -9.79
C GLU A 7 14.77 -25.93 -8.35
N ASN A 8 15.38 -25.04 -7.55
CA ASN A 8 15.93 -25.38 -6.22
C ASN A 8 15.18 -24.74 -5.02
N LYS A 9 14.07 -24.04 -5.23
CA LYS A 9 13.33 -23.45 -4.12
C LYS A 9 12.45 -24.49 -3.44
N GLN A 10 12.54 -24.56 -2.11
CA GLN A 10 11.70 -25.44 -1.31
C GLN A 10 10.23 -25.03 -1.40
N ARG A 11 9.37 -26.02 -1.48
CA ARG A 11 7.94 -25.83 -1.35
C ARG A 11 7.59 -25.39 0.07
N LEU A 12 6.86 -24.28 0.19
CA LEU A 12 6.45 -23.73 1.49
C LEU A 12 5.07 -24.24 1.89
N SER A 13 4.86 -24.40 3.20
CA SER A 13 3.54 -24.70 3.77
C SER A 13 2.63 -23.47 3.71
N PHE A 14 1.32 -23.69 3.91
CA PHE A 14 0.34 -22.60 4.02
C PHE A 14 0.75 -21.56 5.08
N TRP A 15 1.17 -22.01 6.26
CA TRP A 15 1.53 -21.11 7.35
C TRP A 15 2.81 -20.31 7.08
N GLN A 16 3.77 -20.90 6.37
CA GLN A 16 4.95 -20.15 5.92
C GLN A 16 4.59 -19.06 4.92
N ILE A 17 3.68 -19.35 3.98
CA ILE A 17 3.19 -18.36 3.01
C ILE A 17 2.35 -17.29 3.71
N TRP A 18 1.50 -17.68 4.65
CA TRP A 18 0.72 -16.75 5.47
C TRP A 18 1.60 -15.79 6.26
N ASN A 19 2.59 -16.32 6.98
CA ASN A 19 3.52 -15.51 7.77
C ASN A 19 4.31 -14.53 6.92
N MET A 20 4.78 -14.97 5.77
CA MET A 20 5.49 -14.15 4.80
C MET A 20 4.62 -13.03 4.24
N SER A 21 3.34 -13.28 4.04
CA SER A 21 2.39 -12.34 3.43
C SER A 21 1.66 -11.48 4.46
N PHE A 22 1.74 -11.79 5.74
CA PHE A 22 0.96 -11.15 6.79
C PHE A 22 1.21 -9.64 6.92
N GLY A 23 2.43 -9.19 6.61
CA GLY A 23 2.76 -7.76 6.60
C GLY A 23 1.94 -6.93 5.61
N PHE A 24 1.35 -7.54 4.59
CA PHE A 24 0.41 -6.85 3.71
C PHE A 24 -0.84 -6.37 4.42
N LEU A 25 -1.24 -7.01 5.51
CA LEU A 25 -2.35 -6.51 6.33
C LEU A 25 -2.08 -5.08 6.79
N GLY A 26 -0.90 -4.84 7.37
CA GLY A 26 -0.50 -3.51 7.82
C GLY A 26 -0.36 -2.50 6.69
N ILE A 27 0.22 -2.89 5.58
CA ILE A 27 0.35 -2.03 4.39
C ILE A 27 -1.04 -1.60 3.91
N GLN A 28 -2.00 -2.51 3.87
CA GLN A 28 -3.37 -2.18 3.46
C GLN A 28 -4.12 -1.34 4.49
N PHE A 29 -3.86 -1.51 5.77
CA PHE A 29 -4.36 -0.59 6.80
C PHE A 29 -3.87 0.84 6.53
N GLY A 30 -2.60 1.01 6.22
CA GLY A 30 -2.06 2.32 5.86
C GLY A 30 -2.72 2.92 4.63
N PHE A 31 -2.81 2.19 3.55
CA PHE A 31 -3.44 2.66 2.31
C PHE A 31 -4.94 2.92 2.45
N ALA A 32 -5.67 2.04 3.14
CA ALA A 32 -7.11 2.20 3.31
C ALA A 32 -7.47 3.42 4.19
N LEU A 33 -6.73 3.64 5.25
CA LEU A 33 -6.93 4.82 6.11
C LEU A 33 -6.52 6.10 5.39
N GLN A 34 -5.41 6.09 4.67
CA GLN A 34 -4.98 7.19 3.83
C GLN A 34 -6.04 7.49 2.76
N GLY A 35 -6.42 6.50 1.97
CA GLY A 35 -7.35 6.66 0.86
C GLY A 35 -8.76 7.07 1.28
N GLY A 36 -9.23 6.56 2.40
CA GLY A 36 -10.58 6.83 2.89
C GLY A 36 -10.74 8.14 3.66
N PHE A 37 -9.70 8.60 4.36
CA PHE A 37 -9.87 9.63 5.39
C PHE A 37 -8.93 10.83 5.30
N MET A 38 -7.94 10.85 4.43
CA MET A 38 -7.08 12.03 4.29
C MET A 38 -7.84 13.24 3.73
N SER A 39 -8.76 13.06 2.78
CA SER A 39 -9.62 14.15 2.31
C SER A 39 -10.47 14.74 3.44
N ARG A 40 -11.01 13.89 4.31
CA ARG A 40 -11.73 14.33 5.52
C ARG A 40 -10.84 15.19 6.43
N ILE A 41 -9.60 14.77 6.63
CA ILE A 41 -8.63 15.53 7.44
C ILE A 41 -8.34 16.87 6.76
N PHE A 42 -8.10 16.90 5.46
CA PHE A 42 -7.87 18.12 4.72
C PHE A 42 -9.05 19.10 4.81
N GLN A 43 -10.28 18.62 4.65
CA GLN A 43 -11.47 19.45 4.78
C GLN A 43 -11.65 19.98 6.21
N THR A 44 -11.41 19.15 7.22
CA THR A 44 -11.46 19.56 8.63
C THR A 44 -10.45 20.69 8.91
N LEU A 45 -9.29 20.69 8.27
CA LEU A 45 -8.27 21.72 8.38
C LEU A 45 -8.50 22.93 7.46
N GLY A 46 -9.65 22.99 6.79
CA GLY A 46 -10.07 24.14 6.01
C GLY A 46 -9.76 24.10 4.51
N ALA A 47 -9.40 22.94 3.95
CA ALA A 47 -9.17 22.81 2.53
C ALA A 47 -10.50 22.92 1.75
N ASP A 48 -10.50 23.76 0.70
CA ASP A 48 -11.58 23.75 -0.28
C ASP A 48 -11.53 22.47 -1.12
N LYS A 49 -12.68 22.00 -1.56
CA LYS A 49 -12.77 20.79 -2.40
C LYS A 49 -11.92 20.87 -3.68
N ASP A 50 -11.76 22.07 -4.25
CA ASP A 50 -10.96 22.28 -5.45
C ASP A 50 -9.45 22.17 -5.21
N ALA A 51 -8.99 22.35 -3.96
CA ALA A 51 -7.60 22.20 -3.57
C ALA A 51 -7.20 20.76 -3.22
N ILE A 52 -8.18 19.88 -2.95
CA ILE A 52 -7.91 18.50 -2.50
C ILE A 52 -7.05 17.71 -3.50
N PRO A 53 -7.26 17.75 -4.82
CA PRO A 53 -6.40 17.01 -5.75
C PRO A 53 -4.91 17.39 -5.67
N LEU A 54 -4.60 18.68 -5.46
CA LEU A 54 -3.22 19.12 -5.26
C LEU A 54 -2.62 18.60 -3.96
N LEU A 55 -3.40 18.52 -2.89
CA LEU A 55 -2.96 17.95 -1.63
C LEU A 55 -2.69 16.44 -1.74
N TRP A 56 -3.39 15.77 -2.65
CA TRP A 56 -3.23 14.35 -2.93
C TRP A 56 -2.10 14.02 -3.91
N ILE A 57 -1.43 15.02 -4.49
CA ILE A 57 -0.42 14.79 -5.54
C ILE A 57 0.75 13.91 -5.05
N ALA A 58 0.96 13.84 -3.74
CA ALA A 58 1.95 12.96 -3.13
C ALA A 58 1.77 11.49 -3.54
N ALA A 59 0.53 11.00 -3.58
CA ALA A 59 0.24 9.59 -3.85
C ALA A 59 0.78 9.11 -5.21
N PRO A 60 0.42 9.72 -6.36
CA PRO A 60 0.98 9.31 -7.64
C PRO A 60 2.47 9.58 -7.77
N LEU A 61 2.99 10.69 -7.23
CA LEU A 61 4.40 11.02 -7.35
C LEU A 61 5.31 10.10 -6.54
N THR A 62 4.95 9.78 -5.29
CA THR A 62 5.75 8.87 -4.48
C THR A 62 5.73 7.45 -5.04
N GLY A 63 4.59 6.97 -5.52
CA GLY A 63 4.50 5.68 -6.20
C GLY A 63 5.40 5.61 -7.44
N LEU A 64 5.36 6.65 -8.26
CA LEU A 64 6.17 6.71 -9.47
C LEU A 64 7.68 6.77 -9.19
N LEU A 65 8.09 7.50 -8.15
CA LEU A 65 9.51 7.73 -7.85
C LEU A 65 10.08 6.70 -6.89
N ILE A 66 9.36 6.36 -5.82
CA ILE A 66 9.88 5.51 -4.74
C ILE A 66 9.90 4.04 -5.13
N GLN A 67 8.87 3.52 -5.78
CA GLN A 67 8.80 2.10 -6.11
C GLN A 67 9.98 1.62 -6.99
N PRO A 68 10.33 2.27 -8.10
CA PRO A 68 11.49 1.84 -8.88
C PRO A 68 12.81 1.94 -8.13
N ILE A 69 13.00 3.02 -7.35
CA ILE A 69 14.22 3.25 -6.58
C ILE A 69 14.40 2.16 -5.52
N VAL A 70 13.35 1.89 -4.76
CA VAL A 70 13.39 0.88 -3.68
C VAL A 70 13.50 -0.52 -4.25
N GLY A 71 12.82 -0.82 -5.34
CA GLY A 71 12.98 -2.08 -6.06
C GLY A 71 14.43 -2.31 -6.46
N TYR A 72 15.03 -1.33 -7.11
CA TYR A 72 16.43 -1.37 -7.50
C TYR A 72 17.39 -1.56 -6.31
N LEU A 73 17.22 -0.77 -5.25
CA LEU A 73 18.08 -0.85 -4.06
C LEU A 73 17.90 -2.18 -3.32
N SER A 74 16.66 -2.66 -3.16
CA SER A 74 16.41 -3.92 -2.44
C SER A 74 16.93 -5.13 -3.20
N ASP A 75 16.94 -5.11 -4.52
CA ASP A 75 17.54 -6.18 -5.35
C ASP A 75 19.06 -6.28 -5.16
N ARG A 76 19.71 -5.17 -4.81
CA ARG A 76 21.16 -5.06 -4.67
C ARG A 76 21.64 -5.08 -3.20
N THR A 77 20.72 -5.24 -2.27
CA THR A 77 21.05 -5.30 -0.84
C THR A 77 21.09 -6.74 -0.37
N TRP A 78 22.13 -7.08 0.36
CA TRP A 78 22.22 -8.32 1.11
C TRP A 78 23.08 -8.13 2.35
N HIS A 79 22.56 -8.57 3.49
CA HIS A 79 23.32 -8.65 4.74
C HIS A 79 23.06 -10.00 5.40
N PRO A 80 24.11 -10.75 5.84
CA PRO A 80 23.95 -12.09 6.41
C PRO A 80 22.98 -12.16 7.59
N LYS A 81 22.90 -11.11 8.39
CA LYS A 81 22.03 -11.03 9.57
C LYS A 81 20.68 -10.39 9.27
N PHE A 82 20.65 -9.35 8.45
CA PHE A 82 19.43 -8.55 8.22
C PHE A 82 18.68 -8.92 6.93
N GLY A 83 19.26 -9.71 6.05
CA GLY A 83 18.63 -10.13 4.81
C GLY A 83 18.69 -9.11 3.70
N ARG A 84 17.84 -9.29 2.69
CA ARG A 84 17.74 -8.44 1.48
C ARG A 84 16.61 -7.43 1.61
N ARG A 85 15.41 -7.91 1.88
CA ARG A 85 14.17 -7.13 1.86
C ARG A 85 13.77 -6.58 3.23
N LYS A 86 14.11 -7.30 4.29
CA LYS A 86 13.70 -6.96 5.67
C LYS A 86 14.11 -5.56 6.15
N PRO A 87 15.32 -5.03 5.84
CA PRO A 87 15.67 -3.66 6.23
C PRO A 87 14.69 -2.63 5.67
N PHE A 88 14.26 -2.80 4.42
CA PHE A 88 13.28 -1.91 3.79
C PHE A 88 11.90 -2.04 4.43
N PHE A 89 11.47 -3.25 4.78
CA PHE A 89 10.22 -3.47 5.53
C PHE A 89 10.24 -2.69 6.84
N PHE A 90 11.32 -2.82 7.58
CA PHE A 90 11.44 -2.19 8.90
C PHE A 90 11.45 -0.66 8.81
N PHE A 91 12.28 -0.09 7.95
CA PHE A 91 12.35 1.36 7.80
C PHE A 91 11.04 1.94 7.29
N GLY A 92 10.44 1.33 6.27
CA GLY A 92 9.15 1.75 5.75
C GLY A 92 8.05 1.65 6.81
N ALA A 93 8.02 0.56 7.59
CA ALA A 93 7.06 0.38 8.67
C ALA A 93 7.23 1.41 9.79
N LEU A 94 8.46 1.70 10.20
CA LEU A 94 8.74 2.67 11.25
C LEU A 94 8.26 4.07 10.85
N LEU A 95 8.65 4.55 9.68
CA LEU A 95 8.27 5.87 9.18
C LEU A 95 6.77 5.98 8.91
N SER A 96 6.17 4.97 8.30
CA SER A 96 4.74 4.98 8.01
C SER A 96 3.88 4.88 9.27
N THR A 97 4.31 4.13 10.27
CA THR A 97 3.63 4.05 11.56
C THR A 97 3.61 5.41 12.25
N VAL A 98 4.73 6.11 12.30
CA VAL A 98 4.81 7.44 12.90
C VAL A 98 3.94 8.44 12.13
N ALA A 99 4.05 8.46 10.80
CA ALA A 99 3.25 9.36 9.96
C ALA A 99 1.74 9.10 10.09
N LEU A 100 1.34 7.83 10.10
CA LEU A 100 -0.06 7.43 10.24
C LEU A 100 -0.64 7.83 11.60
N PHE A 101 0.11 7.60 12.66
CA PHE A 101 -0.33 7.96 14.02
C PHE A 101 -0.53 9.46 14.16
N PHE A 102 0.40 10.28 13.67
CA PHE A 102 0.36 11.72 13.85
C PHE A 102 -0.48 12.48 12.80
N ALA A 103 -0.80 11.89 11.66
CA ALA A 103 -1.56 12.56 10.61
C ALA A 103 -2.86 13.23 11.11
N PRO A 104 -3.74 12.60 11.89
CA PRO A 104 -4.96 13.23 12.37
C PRO A 104 -4.74 14.30 13.46
N TYR A 105 -3.54 14.41 14.01
CA TYR A 105 -3.17 15.47 14.97
C TYR A 105 -2.64 16.74 14.31
N SER A 106 -2.62 16.81 12.99
CA SER A 106 -2.19 18.00 12.26
C SER A 106 -3.05 19.21 12.64
N SER A 107 -2.39 20.33 12.94
CA SER A 107 -3.05 21.59 13.30
C SER A 107 -3.13 22.56 12.12
N ALA A 108 -2.46 22.27 11.02
CA ALA A 108 -2.44 23.06 9.80
C ALA A 108 -2.47 22.17 8.56
N LEU A 109 -2.96 22.72 7.46
CA LEU A 109 -3.11 21.99 6.20
C LEU A 109 -1.76 21.48 5.66
N TRP A 110 -0.70 22.29 5.77
CA TRP A 110 0.63 21.89 5.32
C TRP A 110 1.20 20.70 6.11
N MET A 111 0.84 20.57 7.40
CA MET A 111 1.27 19.45 8.24
C MET A 111 0.60 18.14 7.79
N ALA A 112 -0.68 18.19 7.50
CA ALA A 112 -1.43 17.03 6.98
C ALA A 112 -0.93 16.63 5.59
N ALA A 113 -0.65 17.59 4.72
CA ALA A 113 -0.07 17.34 3.40
C ALA A 113 1.33 16.71 3.52
N GLY A 114 2.17 17.22 4.41
CA GLY A 114 3.49 16.67 4.71
C GLY A 114 3.42 15.24 5.28
N ALA A 115 2.46 15.00 6.17
CA ALA A 115 2.20 13.66 6.71
C ALA A 115 1.81 12.68 5.59
N LEU A 116 1.01 13.09 4.64
CA LEU A 116 0.64 12.28 3.47
C LEU A 116 1.88 11.94 2.61
N TRP A 117 2.76 12.90 2.36
CA TRP A 117 4.00 12.66 1.64
C TRP A 117 4.88 11.61 2.33
N ILE A 118 5.07 11.74 3.63
CA ILE A 118 5.87 10.80 4.43
C ILE A 118 5.20 9.44 4.46
N LEU A 119 3.89 9.39 4.71
CA LEU A 119 3.13 8.16 4.81
C LEU A 119 3.16 7.38 3.50
N ASP A 120 2.83 8.03 2.39
CA ASP A 120 2.78 7.37 1.09
C ASP A 120 4.17 6.91 0.64
N ALA A 121 5.19 7.74 0.78
CA ALA A 121 6.57 7.36 0.47
C ALA A 121 7.04 6.17 1.31
N SER A 122 6.81 6.19 2.62
CA SER A 122 7.26 5.14 3.54
C SER A 122 6.50 3.83 3.36
N ILE A 123 5.20 3.87 3.06
CA ILE A 123 4.45 2.65 2.71
C ILE A 123 5.02 2.02 1.43
N ASN A 124 5.35 2.82 0.43
CA ASN A 124 5.96 2.32 -0.80
C ASN A 124 7.37 1.73 -0.58
N ILE A 125 8.13 2.25 0.38
CA ILE A 125 9.42 1.66 0.79
C ILE A 125 9.25 0.22 1.30
N SER A 126 8.18 -0.07 2.02
CA SER A 126 7.86 -1.43 2.48
C SER A 126 7.20 -2.29 1.41
N MET A 127 6.27 -1.73 0.65
CA MET A 127 5.39 -2.48 -0.25
C MET A 127 6.14 -3.13 -1.41
N GLU A 128 7.05 -2.41 -2.05
CA GLU A 128 7.76 -2.93 -3.22
C GLU A 128 8.63 -4.16 -2.88
N PRO A 129 9.47 -4.12 -1.82
CA PRO A 129 10.18 -5.31 -1.38
C PRO A 129 9.26 -6.45 -0.93
N PHE A 130 8.09 -6.18 -0.38
CA PHE A 130 7.11 -7.21 -0.04
C PHE A 130 6.64 -7.99 -1.26
N ARG A 131 6.33 -7.29 -2.34
CA ARG A 131 5.95 -7.93 -3.61
C ARG A 131 7.09 -8.81 -4.15
N ALA A 132 8.32 -8.32 -4.07
CA ALA A 132 9.49 -9.06 -4.51
C ALA A 132 9.77 -10.30 -3.65
N LEU A 133 9.48 -10.26 -2.35
CA LEU A 133 9.69 -11.36 -1.42
C LEU A 133 8.95 -12.64 -1.85
N VAL A 134 7.73 -12.51 -2.33
CA VAL A 134 6.95 -13.66 -2.84
C VAL A 134 7.67 -14.34 -3.99
N ALA A 135 8.15 -13.56 -4.94
CA ALA A 135 8.91 -14.09 -6.08
C ALA A 135 10.24 -14.72 -5.66
N ASP A 136 10.89 -14.15 -4.64
CA ASP A 136 12.16 -14.67 -4.09
C ASP A 136 11.99 -16.02 -3.40
N LYS A 137 10.90 -16.19 -2.66
CA LYS A 137 10.68 -17.32 -1.74
C LYS A 137 9.95 -18.49 -2.37
N LEU A 138 8.98 -18.22 -3.24
CA LEU A 138 8.10 -19.25 -3.78
C LEU A 138 8.65 -19.86 -5.07
N PRO A 139 8.61 -21.20 -5.20
CA PRO A 139 8.80 -21.85 -6.48
C PRO A 139 7.66 -21.47 -7.44
N ASP A 140 7.90 -21.57 -8.75
CA ASP A 140 6.91 -21.19 -9.78
C ASP A 140 5.56 -21.91 -9.61
N SER A 141 5.59 -23.16 -9.13
CA SER A 141 4.38 -23.95 -8.86
C SER A 141 3.49 -23.37 -7.76
N GLN A 142 4.03 -22.58 -6.85
CA GLN A 142 3.31 -21.98 -5.72
C GLN A 142 3.04 -20.48 -5.85
N ARG A 143 3.55 -19.81 -6.87
CA ARG A 143 3.40 -18.35 -7.01
C ARG A 143 1.94 -17.92 -7.08
N SER A 144 1.11 -18.60 -7.87
CA SER A 144 -0.31 -18.29 -7.95
C SER A 144 -1.01 -18.46 -6.60
N TYR A 145 -0.66 -19.50 -5.85
CA TYR A 145 -1.18 -19.74 -4.51
C TYR A 145 -0.76 -18.64 -3.52
N GLY A 146 0.50 -18.22 -3.58
CA GLY A 146 1.00 -17.11 -2.76
C GLY A 146 0.27 -15.81 -3.03
N PHE A 147 0.00 -15.49 -4.30
CA PHE A 147 -0.77 -14.30 -4.66
C PHE A 147 -2.23 -14.38 -4.20
N VAL A 148 -2.85 -15.57 -4.19
CA VAL A 148 -4.19 -15.75 -3.64
C VAL A 148 -4.20 -15.46 -2.13
N VAL A 149 -3.23 -15.96 -1.38
CA VAL A 149 -3.10 -15.68 0.06
C VAL A 149 -2.91 -14.18 0.31
N GLN A 150 -2.06 -13.52 -0.48
CA GLN A 150 -1.89 -12.06 -0.40
C GLN A 150 -3.19 -11.31 -0.68
N THR A 151 -3.93 -11.71 -1.70
CA THR A 151 -5.20 -11.08 -2.07
C THR A 151 -6.23 -11.18 -0.95
N LEU A 152 -6.28 -12.32 -0.26
CA LEU A 152 -7.12 -12.50 0.94
C LEU A 152 -6.76 -11.49 2.04
N ILE A 153 -5.49 -11.42 2.36
CA ILE A 153 -4.99 -10.52 3.42
C ILE A 153 -5.24 -9.06 3.04
N ILE A 154 -4.98 -8.68 1.80
CA ILE A 154 -5.22 -7.35 1.26
C ILE A 154 -6.70 -6.98 1.36
N GLY A 155 -7.59 -7.86 0.93
CA GLY A 155 -9.05 -7.61 0.97
C GLY A 155 -9.58 -7.46 2.38
N ILE A 156 -9.19 -8.34 3.30
CA ILE A 156 -9.56 -8.26 4.72
C ILE A 156 -9.02 -6.96 5.34
N GLY A 157 -7.76 -6.64 5.10
CA GLY A 157 -7.13 -5.43 5.63
C GLY A 157 -7.81 -4.16 5.15
N THR A 158 -8.11 -4.07 3.86
CA THR A 158 -8.82 -2.93 3.27
C THR A 158 -10.21 -2.77 3.88
N TRP A 159 -10.97 -3.84 3.98
CA TRP A 159 -12.33 -3.80 4.54
C TRP A 159 -12.33 -3.39 6.02
N VAL A 160 -11.51 -4.01 6.84
CA VAL A 160 -11.46 -3.73 8.28
C VAL A 160 -10.96 -2.30 8.53
N ALA A 161 -9.86 -1.89 7.91
CA ALA A 161 -9.29 -0.56 8.11
C ALA A 161 -10.25 0.56 7.67
N SER A 162 -10.91 0.37 6.54
CA SER A 162 -11.86 1.36 5.99
C SER A 162 -13.09 1.56 6.87
N ASN A 163 -13.46 0.57 7.67
CA ASN A 163 -14.58 0.66 8.60
C ASN A 163 -14.18 1.08 10.03
N LEU A 164 -12.90 1.30 10.30
CA LEU A 164 -12.45 1.63 11.67
C LEU A 164 -13.06 2.93 12.22
N PRO A 165 -13.11 4.07 11.51
CA PRO A 165 -13.76 5.27 12.04
C PRO A 165 -15.25 5.06 12.32
N TRP A 166 -15.94 4.36 11.43
CA TRP A 166 -17.35 3.98 11.64
C TRP A 166 -17.50 3.12 12.91
N LEU A 167 -16.64 2.12 13.08
CA LEU A 167 -16.65 1.26 14.27
C LEU A 167 -16.37 2.05 15.53
N MET A 168 -15.40 2.98 15.53
CA MET A 168 -15.11 3.85 16.66
C MET A 168 -16.32 4.69 17.05
N THR A 169 -17.02 5.25 16.06
CA THR A 169 -18.27 5.99 16.29
C THR A 169 -19.34 5.10 16.92
N LYS A 170 -19.50 3.87 16.46
CA LYS A 170 -20.49 2.92 16.97
C LYS A 170 -20.24 2.47 18.40
N ILE A 171 -19.00 2.36 18.82
CA ILE A 171 -18.66 1.99 20.20
C ILE A 171 -18.63 3.19 21.16
N GLY A 172 -18.99 4.38 20.70
CA GLY A 172 -19.17 5.55 21.52
C GLY A 172 -18.00 6.53 21.55
N VAL A 173 -16.99 6.37 20.68
CA VAL A 173 -15.91 7.37 20.55
C VAL A 173 -16.47 8.64 19.89
N PRO A 174 -16.16 9.84 20.39
CA PRO A 174 -16.64 11.08 19.80
C PRO A 174 -16.28 11.22 18.32
N ASN A 175 -17.28 11.49 17.50
CA ASN A 175 -17.15 11.65 16.04
C ASN A 175 -17.25 13.11 15.59
N THR A 176 -17.36 14.03 16.49
CA THR A 176 -17.34 15.47 16.26
C THR A 176 -16.28 16.13 17.12
N ALA A 177 -15.79 17.28 16.68
CA ALA A 177 -14.80 18.07 17.39
C ALA A 177 -14.97 19.55 17.07
N ALA A 178 -14.25 20.41 17.79
CA ALA A 178 -14.19 21.83 17.49
C ALA A 178 -13.63 22.08 16.09
N GLU A 179 -13.88 23.27 15.56
CA GLU A 179 -13.40 23.68 14.23
C GLU A 179 -11.87 23.53 14.14
N GLY A 180 -11.40 22.94 13.06
CA GLY A 180 -9.97 22.69 12.82
C GLY A 180 -9.37 21.52 13.57
N ILE A 181 -10.18 20.75 14.31
CA ILE A 181 -9.73 19.58 15.09
C ILE A 181 -10.38 18.32 14.52
N VAL A 182 -9.55 17.33 14.22
CA VAL A 182 -10.02 16.02 13.73
C VAL A 182 -10.69 15.26 14.89
N PRO A 183 -11.85 14.62 14.68
CA PRO A 183 -12.53 13.86 15.73
C PRO A 183 -11.70 12.71 16.28
N ASP A 184 -11.93 12.34 17.54
CA ASP A 184 -11.27 11.23 18.21
C ASP A 184 -11.51 9.89 17.53
N SER A 185 -12.66 9.69 16.89
CA SER A 185 -12.96 8.50 16.09
C SER A 185 -11.92 8.23 15.01
N VAL A 186 -11.49 9.27 14.31
CA VAL A 186 -10.43 9.19 13.29
C VAL A 186 -9.07 9.00 13.94
N LYS A 187 -8.78 9.72 15.02
CA LYS A 187 -7.51 9.60 15.75
C LYS A 187 -7.28 8.17 16.27
N TYR A 188 -8.29 7.57 16.86
CA TYR A 188 -8.19 6.18 17.36
C TYR A 188 -8.12 5.17 16.20
N ALA A 189 -8.86 5.39 15.12
CA ALA A 189 -8.76 4.55 13.94
C ALA A 189 -7.34 4.55 13.36
N PHE A 190 -6.72 5.71 13.26
CA PHE A 190 -5.33 5.84 12.77
C PHE A 190 -4.32 5.26 13.75
N ALA A 191 -4.55 5.38 15.06
CA ALA A 191 -3.70 4.75 16.07
C ALA A 191 -3.75 3.22 15.99
N ILE A 192 -4.94 2.64 15.84
CA ILE A 192 -5.12 1.20 15.63
C ILE A 192 -4.44 0.78 14.32
N GLY A 193 -4.62 1.55 13.26
CA GLY A 193 -3.97 1.30 11.98
C GLY A 193 -2.44 1.32 12.07
N ALA A 194 -1.87 2.28 12.78
CA ALA A 194 -0.44 2.38 13.04
C ALA A 194 0.09 1.15 13.80
N PHE A 195 -0.63 0.71 14.83
CA PHE A 195 -0.29 -0.49 15.58
C PHE A 195 -0.33 -1.74 14.72
N VAL A 196 -1.38 -1.93 13.93
CA VAL A 196 -1.52 -3.08 13.03
C VAL A 196 -0.43 -3.05 11.94
N LEU A 197 -0.15 -1.89 11.38
CA LEU A 197 0.88 -1.72 10.36
C LEU A 197 2.25 -2.16 10.89
N PHE A 198 2.66 -1.63 12.02
CA PHE A 198 3.96 -1.95 12.61
C PHE A 198 4.05 -3.41 13.05
N SER A 199 3.05 -3.90 13.79
CA SER A 199 3.05 -5.26 14.34
C SER A 199 2.97 -6.34 13.25
N SER A 200 2.19 -6.14 12.20
CA SER A 200 2.06 -7.11 11.12
C SER A 200 3.35 -7.22 10.28
N ILE A 201 3.99 -6.10 9.99
CA ILE A 201 5.27 -6.08 9.28
C ILE A 201 6.37 -6.68 10.15
N LEU A 202 6.42 -6.32 11.44
CA LEU A 202 7.36 -6.91 12.37
C LEU A 202 7.18 -8.42 12.49
N TYR A 203 5.94 -8.90 12.55
CA TYR A 203 5.63 -10.33 12.55
C TYR A 203 6.21 -11.04 11.31
N THR A 204 6.01 -10.47 10.12
CA THR A 204 6.61 -11.02 8.90
C THR A 204 8.14 -11.02 8.97
N ILE A 205 8.76 -9.95 9.46
CA ILE A 205 10.22 -9.86 9.61
C ILE A 205 10.75 -10.97 10.52
N LEU A 206 10.08 -11.21 11.65
CA LEU A 206 10.53 -12.18 12.65
C LEU A 206 10.28 -13.63 12.27
N THR A 207 9.28 -13.89 11.43
CA THR A 207 8.86 -15.27 11.09
C THR A 207 9.29 -15.72 9.70
N THR A 208 9.91 -14.87 8.91
CA THR A 208 10.32 -15.18 7.54
C THR A 208 11.81 -15.08 7.38
N ASP A 209 12.41 -16.12 6.82
CA ASP A 209 13.81 -16.14 6.43
C ASP A 209 13.96 -15.81 4.94
N GLU A 210 15.03 -15.11 4.60
CA GLU A 210 15.36 -14.79 3.22
C GLU A 210 16.48 -15.68 2.70
N TYR A 211 16.44 -15.99 1.40
CA TYR A 211 17.49 -16.73 0.74
C TYR A 211 18.67 -15.82 0.38
N PRO A 212 19.92 -16.23 0.65
CA PRO A 212 21.10 -15.51 0.19
C PRO A 212 21.17 -15.52 -1.34
N PRO A 213 21.92 -14.57 -1.96
CA PRO A 213 22.24 -14.67 -3.38
C PRO A 213 22.96 -15.99 -3.70
N GLU A 214 22.68 -16.57 -4.85
CA GLU A 214 23.29 -17.87 -5.25
C GLU A 214 24.80 -17.80 -5.28
N ASN A 215 25.36 -16.71 -5.75
CA ASN A 215 26.78 -16.43 -5.75
C ASN A 215 27.05 -15.07 -5.08
N VAL A 216 27.47 -15.12 -3.82
CA VAL A 216 27.73 -13.90 -3.02
C VAL A 216 28.89 -13.09 -3.60
N GLU A 217 29.92 -13.75 -4.15
CA GLU A 217 31.06 -13.05 -4.74
C GLU A 217 30.68 -12.29 -6.01
N GLU A 218 29.90 -12.90 -6.88
CA GLU A 218 29.39 -12.26 -8.09
C GLU A 218 28.44 -11.11 -7.75
N PHE A 219 27.57 -11.30 -6.77
CA PHE A 219 26.68 -10.28 -6.24
C PHE A 219 27.45 -9.05 -5.73
N GLU A 220 28.51 -9.25 -4.93
CA GLU A 220 29.36 -8.18 -4.43
C GLU A 220 30.13 -7.47 -5.55
N LYS A 221 30.59 -8.20 -6.58
CA LYS A 221 31.25 -7.61 -7.75
C LYS A 221 30.29 -6.75 -8.57
N GLU A 222 29.07 -7.21 -8.79
CA GLU A 222 28.05 -6.41 -9.50
C GLU A 222 27.66 -5.16 -8.70
N LYS A 223 27.50 -5.29 -7.40
CA LYS A 223 27.24 -4.17 -6.49
C LYS A 223 28.37 -3.13 -6.53
N ALA A 224 29.62 -3.57 -6.60
CA ALA A 224 30.78 -2.68 -6.68
C ALA A 224 30.88 -1.94 -8.02
N LYS A 225 30.42 -2.54 -9.13
CA LYS A 225 30.42 -1.93 -10.47
C LYS A 225 29.36 -0.83 -10.62
N ASN A 226 28.24 -0.93 -9.89
CA ASN A 226 27.08 -0.03 -9.99
C ASN A 226 27.03 0.93 -8.79
N LYS A 227 28.18 1.42 -8.35
CA LYS A 227 28.25 2.43 -7.28
C LYS A 227 27.78 3.78 -7.78
N GLY A 228 26.59 4.20 -7.33
CA GLY A 228 26.10 5.56 -7.45
C GLY A 228 24.61 5.64 -7.70
N PHE A 229 23.98 6.60 -7.07
CA PHE A 229 22.56 6.93 -7.26
C PHE A 229 22.23 7.20 -8.73
N PHE A 230 23.12 7.90 -9.43
CA PHE A 230 22.93 8.25 -10.85
C PHE A 230 22.99 7.05 -11.79
N SER A 231 23.84 6.05 -11.53
CA SER A 231 23.90 4.85 -12.37
C SER A 231 22.63 4.02 -12.26
N GLY A 232 22.04 3.91 -11.06
CA GLY A 232 20.75 3.28 -10.84
C GLY A 232 19.60 4.00 -11.53
N PHE A 233 19.59 5.32 -11.48
CA PHE A 233 18.58 6.14 -12.13
C PHE A 233 18.64 6.01 -13.66
N VAL A 234 19.85 6.07 -14.23
CA VAL A 234 20.07 5.87 -15.66
C VAL A 234 19.63 4.47 -16.12
N GLU A 235 19.93 3.43 -15.32
CA GLU A 235 19.51 2.07 -15.62
C GLU A 235 17.98 1.91 -15.61
N ILE A 236 17.29 2.54 -14.67
CA ILE A 236 15.82 2.55 -14.60
C ILE A 236 15.24 3.22 -15.85
N ILE A 237 15.75 4.37 -16.24
CA ILE A 237 15.29 5.08 -17.47
C ILE A 237 15.55 4.23 -18.71
N LYS A 238 16.71 3.62 -18.81
CA LYS A 238 17.05 2.71 -19.91
C LYS A 238 16.08 1.52 -19.97
N SER A 239 15.77 0.91 -18.83
CA SER A 239 14.80 -0.18 -18.75
C SER A 239 13.40 0.22 -19.22
N ILE A 240 12.97 1.45 -18.90
CA ILE A 240 11.69 1.99 -19.38
C ILE A 240 11.73 2.17 -20.91
N SER A 241 12.84 2.69 -21.46
CA SER A 241 12.97 2.91 -22.90
C SER A 241 13.00 1.59 -23.71
N GLU A 242 13.55 0.54 -23.13
CA GLU A 242 13.66 -0.80 -23.71
C GLU A 242 12.44 -1.69 -23.46
N MET A 243 11.41 -1.15 -22.83
CA MET A 243 10.19 -1.87 -22.48
C MET A 243 9.49 -2.46 -23.72
N PRO A 244 9.02 -3.72 -23.68
CA PRO A 244 8.26 -4.31 -24.78
C PRO A 244 7.02 -3.49 -25.14
N THR A 245 6.65 -3.49 -26.42
CA THR A 245 5.52 -2.70 -26.94
C THR A 245 4.23 -2.98 -26.20
N VAL A 246 3.95 -4.24 -25.85
CA VAL A 246 2.74 -4.62 -25.09
C VAL A 246 2.73 -3.95 -23.72
N MET A 247 3.87 -3.90 -23.03
CA MET A 247 3.98 -3.23 -21.71
C MET A 247 3.79 -1.71 -21.83
N LYS A 248 4.29 -1.09 -22.91
CA LYS A 248 4.04 0.34 -23.18
C LYS A 248 2.56 0.61 -23.40
N GLN A 249 1.87 -0.24 -24.15
CA GLN A 249 0.42 -0.14 -24.36
C GLN A 249 -0.36 -0.30 -23.05
N LEU A 250 0.00 -1.30 -22.24
CA LEU A 250 -0.57 -1.48 -20.90
C LEU A 250 -0.31 -0.28 -19.99
N GLY A 251 0.88 0.32 -20.11
CA GLY A 251 1.23 1.55 -19.39
C GLY A 251 0.28 2.72 -19.69
N VAL A 252 -0.10 2.88 -20.96
CA VAL A 252 -1.08 3.91 -21.36
C VAL A 252 -2.46 3.63 -20.76
N VAL A 253 -2.91 2.38 -20.82
CA VAL A 253 -4.18 1.97 -20.20
C VAL A 253 -4.16 2.20 -18.69
N GLN A 254 -3.07 1.83 -18.04
CA GLN A 254 -2.89 2.03 -16.60
C GLN A 254 -2.87 3.50 -16.22
N PHE A 255 -2.26 4.37 -17.02
CA PHE A 255 -2.28 5.81 -16.77
C PHE A 255 -3.70 6.34 -16.66
N PHE A 256 -4.57 6.02 -17.63
CA PHE A 256 -5.96 6.48 -17.62
C PHE A 256 -6.77 5.83 -16.50
N SER A 257 -6.55 4.56 -16.21
CA SER A 257 -7.22 3.85 -15.10
C SER A 257 -6.87 4.47 -13.75
N TRP A 258 -5.60 4.72 -13.50
CA TRP A 258 -5.14 5.35 -12.25
C TRP A 258 -5.54 6.80 -12.16
N PHE A 259 -5.63 7.52 -13.27
CA PHE A 259 -6.17 8.87 -13.30
C PHE A 259 -7.63 8.89 -12.82
N ALA A 260 -8.45 7.96 -13.31
CA ALA A 260 -9.83 7.80 -12.89
C ALA A 260 -9.95 7.45 -11.40
N PHE A 261 -9.16 6.49 -10.93
CA PHE A 261 -9.13 6.11 -9.52
C PHE A 261 -8.64 7.25 -8.62
N PHE A 262 -7.63 7.96 -9.02
CA PHE A 262 -7.12 9.12 -8.29
C PHE A 262 -8.20 10.20 -8.13
N THR A 263 -8.93 10.47 -9.20
CA THR A 263 -10.07 11.41 -9.19
C THR A 263 -11.14 10.94 -8.20
N MET A 264 -11.49 9.66 -8.24
CA MET A 264 -12.45 9.07 -7.32
C MET A 264 -12.01 9.20 -5.87
N TRP A 265 -10.76 8.81 -5.54
CA TRP A 265 -10.28 8.88 -4.16
C TRP A 265 -10.13 10.29 -3.63
N SER A 266 -9.70 11.24 -4.48
CA SER A 266 -9.54 12.63 -4.08
C SER A 266 -10.89 13.29 -3.76
N PHE A 267 -11.93 13.01 -4.56
CA PHE A 267 -13.22 13.65 -4.44
C PHE A 267 -14.28 12.81 -3.74
N ALA A 268 -14.00 11.59 -3.33
CA ALA A 268 -14.98 10.71 -2.69
C ALA A 268 -15.63 11.36 -1.46
N THR A 269 -14.85 11.97 -0.58
CA THR A 269 -15.37 12.62 0.63
C THR A 269 -16.29 13.78 0.29
N PRO A 270 -15.89 14.83 -0.46
CA PRO A 270 -16.82 15.92 -0.80
C PRO A 270 -18.00 15.45 -1.65
N ALA A 271 -17.82 14.49 -2.52
CA ALA A 271 -18.93 13.95 -3.33
C ALA A 271 -20.02 13.32 -2.45
N ILE A 272 -19.64 12.56 -1.46
CA ILE A 272 -20.59 11.89 -0.58
C ILE A 272 -21.12 12.85 0.47
N THR A 273 -20.28 13.60 1.15
CA THR A 273 -20.70 14.50 2.23
C THR A 273 -21.52 15.67 1.72
N GLU A 274 -21.07 16.38 0.69
CA GLU A 274 -21.73 17.58 0.16
C GLU A 274 -22.84 17.22 -0.81
N HIS A 275 -22.56 16.44 -1.84
CA HIS A 275 -23.51 16.20 -2.92
C HIS A 275 -24.63 15.24 -2.51
N ILE A 276 -24.32 14.16 -1.81
CA ILE A 276 -25.34 13.17 -1.45
C ILE A 276 -26.07 13.56 -0.15
N PHE A 277 -25.33 13.95 0.88
CA PHE A 277 -25.90 14.24 2.20
C PHE A 277 -26.10 15.73 2.48
N GLY A 278 -25.63 16.63 1.59
CA GLY A 278 -25.77 18.08 1.78
C GLY A 278 -25.04 18.64 2.99
N ALA A 279 -24.04 17.93 3.49
CA ALA A 279 -23.30 18.28 4.70
C ALA A 279 -21.96 18.91 4.33
N THR A 280 -21.78 20.18 4.67
CA THR A 280 -20.55 20.95 4.37
C THR A 280 -19.82 21.42 5.63
N ASP A 281 -20.51 21.47 6.79
CA ASP A 281 -19.92 21.88 8.05
C ASP A 281 -19.16 20.71 8.69
N THR A 282 -17.84 20.80 8.71
CA THR A 282 -16.95 19.76 9.24
C THR A 282 -17.07 19.54 10.75
N THR A 283 -17.75 20.45 11.46
CA THR A 283 -18.03 20.27 12.90
C THR A 283 -19.37 19.59 13.17
N SER A 284 -20.19 19.40 12.14
CA SER A 284 -21.53 18.81 12.25
C SER A 284 -21.51 17.29 12.40
N VAL A 285 -22.54 16.76 13.05
CA VAL A 285 -22.77 15.31 13.14
C VAL A 285 -23.03 14.72 11.75
N GLU A 286 -23.79 15.43 10.92
CA GLU A 286 -24.16 15.02 9.57
C GLU A 286 -22.93 14.83 8.67
N TYR A 287 -22.01 15.80 8.67
CA TYR A 287 -20.77 15.69 7.91
C TYR A 287 -19.92 14.51 8.39
N ASN A 288 -19.72 14.38 9.68
CA ASN A 288 -18.83 13.35 10.24
C ASN A 288 -19.41 11.94 10.07
N ASN A 289 -20.72 11.75 10.18
CA ASN A 289 -21.36 10.48 9.87
C ASN A 289 -21.26 10.14 8.38
N ALA A 290 -21.47 11.12 7.49
CA ALA A 290 -21.29 10.93 6.07
C ALA A 290 -19.83 10.60 5.71
N ALA A 291 -18.86 11.24 6.35
CA ALA A 291 -17.43 10.96 6.17
C ALA A 291 -17.04 9.56 6.65
N ASP A 292 -17.62 9.06 7.73
CA ASP A 292 -17.46 7.65 8.15
C ASP A 292 -17.96 6.70 7.04
N SER A 293 -19.06 7.03 6.38
CA SER A 293 -19.63 6.22 5.30
C SER A 293 -18.74 6.14 4.07
N VAL A 294 -17.93 7.17 3.78
CA VAL A 294 -16.97 7.16 2.68
C VAL A 294 -16.01 5.98 2.82
N GLY A 295 -15.43 5.79 3.99
CA GLY A 295 -14.56 4.66 4.28
C GLY A 295 -15.28 3.33 4.11
N SER A 296 -16.48 3.21 4.66
CA SER A 296 -17.28 1.98 4.55
C SER A 296 -17.58 1.60 3.10
N TYR A 297 -17.88 2.55 2.23
CA TYR A 297 -18.12 2.30 0.81
C TYR A 297 -16.84 1.88 0.09
N LEU A 298 -15.73 2.55 0.35
CA LEU A 298 -14.43 2.17 -0.22
C LEU A 298 -13.95 0.80 0.29
N GLY A 299 -14.25 0.45 1.55
CA GLY A 299 -13.93 -0.86 2.11
C GLY A 299 -14.72 -2.00 1.46
N THR A 300 -15.96 -1.76 1.07
CA THR A 300 -16.79 -2.73 0.36
C THR A 300 -16.16 -3.15 -0.96
N TYR A 301 -15.55 -2.23 -1.67
CA TYR A 301 -14.78 -2.54 -2.89
C TYR A 301 -13.66 -3.55 -2.61
N GLY A 302 -12.91 -3.38 -1.53
CA GLY A 302 -11.85 -4.32 -1.14
C GLY A 302 -12.38 -5.72 -0.85
N LEU A 303 -13.49 -5.82 -0.15
CA LEU A 303 -14.14 -7.10 0.15
C LEU A 303 -14.64 -7.80 -1.11
N VAL A 304 -15.32 -7.06 -1.99
CA VAL A 304 -15.81 -7.60 -3.28
C VAL A 304 -14.66 -8.05 -4.16
N SER A 305 -13.59 -7.26 -4.25
CA SER A 305 -12.38 -7.62 -5.01
C SER A 305 -11.74 -8.91 -4.51
N MET A 306 -11.73 -9.13 -3.19
CA MET A 306 -11.22 -10.35 -2.58
C MET A 306 -12.04 -11.58 -3.03
N PHE A 307 -13.35 -11.51 -2.92
CA PHE A 307 -14.22 -12.63 -3.35
C PHE A 307 -14.12 -12.89 -4.85
N TYR A 308 -14.08 -11.84 -5.65
CA TYR A 308 -13.93 -11.98 -7.10
C TYR A 308 -12.60 -12.64 -7.48
N ALA A 309 -11.50 -12.24 -6.84
CA ALA A 309 -10.19 -12.85 -7.07
C ALA A 309 -10.17 -14.34 -6.67
N LEU A 310 -10.84 -14.72 -5.57
CA LEU A 310 -10.99 -16.14 -5.17
C LEU A 310 -11.78 -16.94 -6.20
N ILE A 311 -12.87 -16.37 -6.71
CA ILE A 311 -13.68 -17.00 -7.76
C ILE A 311 -12.84 -17.19 -9.04
N LEU A 312 -12.09 -16.17 -9.46
CA LEU A 312 -11.22 -16.26 -10.62
C LEU A 312 -10.14 -17.32 -10.45
N ALA A 313 -9.53 -17.42 -9.27
CA ALA A 313 -8.52 -18.43 -8.97
C ALA A 313 -9.12 -19.86 -9.05
N PHE A 314 -10.33 -20.04 -8.52
CA PHE A 314 -11.05 -21.31 -8.59
C PHE A 314 -11.39 -21.69 -10.04
N VAL A 315 -11.96 -20.75 -10.80
CA VAL A 315 -12.31 -20.95 -12.22
C VAL A 315 -11.06 -21.27 -13.05
N ALA A 316 -9.98 -20.52 -12.87
CA ALA A 316 -8.73 -20.77 -13.57
C ALA A 316 -8.10 -22.13 -13.26
N SER A 317 -8.31 -22.68 -12.05
CA SER A 317 -7.86 -24.00 -11.68
C SER A 317 -8.66 -25.13 -12.36
N LYS A 318 -9.92 -24.87 -12.70
CA LYS A 318 -10.83 -25.85 -13.34
C LYS A 318 -10.76 -25.82 -14.85
N ILE A 319 -10.56 -24.64 -15.42
CA ILE A 319 -10.42 -24.44 -16.85
C ILE A 319 -8.94 -24.40 -17.16
N LYS A 320 -8.41 -25.39 -17.89
CA LYS A 320 -7.07 -25.30 -18.47
C LYS A 320 -7.10 -24.17 -19.52
N ILE A 321 -6.95 -22.95 -19.08
CA ILE A 321 -6.82 -21.80 -19.97
C ILE A 321 -5.51 -21.99 -20.71
N ASN A 322 -5.60 -22.38 -21.98
CA ASN A 322 -4.45 -22.35 -22.87
C ASN A 322 -3.85 -20.93 -22.81
N ARG A 323 -2.54 -20.86 -22.54
CA ARG A 323 -1.73 -19.63 -22.42
C ARG A 323 -1.72 -18.75 -23.69
N LYS A 324 -2.84 -18.66 -24.41
CA LYS A 324 -2.96 -17.87 -25.65
C LYS A 324 -3.86 -16.64 -25.49
N PHE A 325 -4.12 -16.20 -24.25
CA PHE A 325 -4.75 -14.91 -23.99
C PHE A 325 -3.90 -14.09 -23.02
#